data_e21e45a6cc7b1f6d95b62a4747cc5dd6
#
_entry.id   e21e45a6cc7b1f6d95b62a4747cc5dd6
#
_cell.length_a   1.000
_cell.length_b   1.000
_cell.length_c   1.000
_cell.angle_alpha   90.00
_cell.angle_beta   90.00
_cell.angle_gamma   90.00
#
_symmetry.space_group_name_H-M   'P 1'
#
loop_
_entity.id
_entity.type
_entity.pdbx_description
1 polymer ?
#
loop_
_entity_poly.entity_id
_entity_poly.type
_entity_poly.pdbx_seq_one_letter_code
_entity_poly.pdbx_strand_id
1 'polypeptide(L)'
;AGGAPLKILATINNRSTYDLVARPGITRPEDLRGKRVGVQSIGGGIWMQALLALEHLGLEPVRDRLHIQVIGPLPQLANALEAGAIDVTVLPTVFSQPLKVRGYPVLLEMRNANIPLTNTSLFALKETVEQSPQLVERVLKGLLRALAFIYHPGNREAVSQTLARRLRVDQRGAEEAYRGALEMLDRKPYPSVEGLHNVRRLLARSNPRVATIQVEDVIDTRI
;
A
#
# COMPACT_ATOMS: atom_id res chain seq x y z
N ALA A 1 12.53 10.86 -3.80
CA ALA A 1 13.98 10.90 -3.66
C ALA A 1 14.72 11.62 -4.78
N GLY A 2 14.03 12.06 -5.85
CA GLY A 2 14.61 12.86 -6.95
C GLY A 2 14.71 14.36 -6.67
N GLY A 3 14.41 14.82 -5.44
CA GLY A 3 14.48 16.25 -5.07
C GLY A 3 13.34 17.11 -5.61
N ALA A 4 12.29 16.51 -6.16
CA ALA A 4 11.13 17.29 -6.60
C ALA A 4 10.43 17.95 -5.39
N PRO A 5 10.11 19.25 -5.45
CA PRO A 5 9.48 20.00 -4.37
C PRO A 5 7.97 19.64 -4.28
N LEU A 6 7.68 18.44 -3.81
CA LEU A 6 6.31 17.93 -3.67
C LEU A 6 5.79 18.13 -2.25
N LYS A 7 4.49 18.41 -2.14
CA LYS A 7 3.71 18.42 -0.92
C LYS A 7 2.61 17.37 -0.97
N ILE A 8 2.46 16.59 0.08
CA ILE A 8 1.34 15.66 0.28
C ILE A 8 0.18 16.47 0.85
N LEU A 9 -0.95 16.45 0.16
CA LEU A 9 -2.15 17.22 0.50
C LEU A 9 -3.20 16.36 1.21
N ALA A 10 -3.30 15.10 0.81
CA ALA A 10 -4.24 14.15 1.39
C ALA A 10 -3.69 12.73 1.24
N THR A 11 -4.05 11.83 2.13
CA THR A 11 -3.79 10.40 2.02
C THR A 11 -5.08 9.65 2.25
N ILE A 12 -5.54 8.92 1.24
CA ILE A 12 -6.80 8.18 1.31
C ILE A 12 -6.65 6.76 1.83
N ASN A 13 -5.40 6.33 2.07
CA ASN A 13 -5.08 5.03 2.65
C ASN A 13 -3.77 5.13 3.45
N ASN A 14 -3.89 5.11 4.78
CA ASN A 14 -2.76 5.26 5.72
C ASN A 14 -2.28 3.94 6.33
N ARG A 15 -2.68 2.81 5.75
CA ARG A 15 -2.28 1.46 6.20
C ARG A 15 -2.15 0.52 5.01
N SER A 16 -1.46 -0.59 5.20
CA SER A 16 -1.44 -1.63 4.19
C SER A 16 -2.69 -2.50 4.27
N THR A 17 -3.26 -2.82 3.11
CA THR A 17 -4.36 -3.78 2.97
C THR A 17 -3.90 -5.04 2.22
N TYR A 18 -2.60 -5.24 2.15
CA TYR A 18 -1.98 -6.36 1.44
C TYR A 18 -1.79 -7.56 2.37
N ASP A 19 -1.52 -8.70 1.77
CA ASP A 19 -1.25 -9.96 2.47
C ASP A 19 0.19 -10.38 2.21
N LEU A 20 0.92 -10.81 3.23
CA LEU A 20 2.20 -11.50 3.09
C LEU A 20 1.92 -12.98 2.81
N VAL A 21 2.08 -13.37 1.55
CA VAL A 21 1.75 -14.71 1.05
C VAL A 21 3.03 -15.51 0.84
N ALA A 22 3.08 -16.71 1.39
CA ALA A 22 4.20 -17.62 1.27
C ALA A 22 3.85 -18.87 0.46
N ARG A 23 4.87 -19.59 0.01
CA ARG A 23 4.71 -20.91 -0.62
C ARG A 23 4.18 -21.95 0.37
N PRO A 24 3.49 -22.98 -0.12
CA PRO A 24 3.15 -24.16 0.67
C PRO A 24 4.38 -24.71 1.41
N GLY A 25 4.20 -25.06 2.69
CA GLY A 25 5.28 -25.54 3.57
C GLY A 25 5.97 -24.43 4.40
N ILE A 26 5.70 -23.15 4.14
CA ILE A 26 6.13 -22.02 4.96
C ILE A 26 4.91 -21.53 5.73
N THR A 27 4.76 -21.94 6.98
CA THR A 27 3.54 -21.69 7.76
C THR A 27 3.75 -20.77 8.97
N ARG A 28 5.01 -20.53 9.34
CA ARG A 28 5.38 -19.68 10.47
C ARG A 28 6.43 -18.66 10.06
N PRO A 29 6.51 -17.51 10.73
CA PRO A 29 7.51 -16.48 10.43
C PRO A 29 8.95 -17.01 10.42
N GLU A 30 9.30 -17.90 11.33
CA GLU A 30 10.63 -18.48 11.46
C GLU A 30 11.06 -19.28 10.22
N ASP A 31 10.11 -19.86 9.51
CA ASP A 31 10.35 -20.65 8.28
C ASP A 31 10.85 -19.74 7.13
N LEU A 32 10.71 -18.41 7.26
CA LEU A 32 11.21 -17.43 6.29
C LEU A 32 12.72 -17.22 6.34
N ARG A 33 13.42 -17.63 7.40
CA ARG A 33 14.88 -17.44 7.50
C ARG A 33 15.60 -18.09 6.31
N GLY A 34 16.49 -17.32 5.68
CA GLY A 34 17.21 -17.74 4.48
C GLY A 34 16.38 -17.82 3.21
N LYS A 35 15.12 -17.35 3.21
CA LYS A 35 14.20 -17.45 2.06
C LYS A 35 14.28 -16.24 1.14
N ARG A 36 13.74 -16.43 -0.07
CA ARG A 36 13.68 -15.42 -1.14
C ARG A 36 12.39 -14.63 -1.01
N VAL A 37 12.54 -13.31 -0.86
CA VAL A 37 11.44 -12.35 -0.75
C VAL A 37 11.31 -11.60 -2.07
N GLY A 38 10.23 -11.84 -2.80
CA GLY A 38 9.96 -11.15 -4.06
C GLY A 38 9.43 -9.73 -3.85
N VAL A 39 9.97 -8.77 -4.60
CA VAL A 39 9.50 -7.38 -4.61
C VAL A 39 9.44 -6.82 -6.03
N GLN A 40 8.71 -5.74 -6.23
CA GLN A 40 8.57 -5.11 -7.55
C GLN A 40 9.84 -4.32 -7.92
N SER A 41 10.38 -3.55 -7.00
CA SER A 41 11.59 -2.73 -7.15
C SER A 41 12.10 -2.33 -5.76
N ILE A 42 13.40 -2.12 -5.62
CA ILE A 42 13.99 -1.60 -4.38
C ILE A 42 13.54 -0.14 -4.17
N GLY A 43 13.11 0.20 -2.96
CA GLY A 43 12.56 1.51 -2.63
C GLY A 43 11.12 1.75 -3.11
N GLY A 44 10.51 0.79 -3.80
CA GLY A 44 9.11 0.85 -4.23
C GLY A 44 8.10 0.45 -3.14
N GLY A 45 6.81 0.67 -3.40
CA GLY A 45 5.74 0.41 -2.43
C GLY A 45 5.69 -1.04 -1.93
N ILE A 46 5.82 -2.02 -2.83
CA ILE A 46 5.81 -3.44 -2.46
C ILE A 46 7.03 -3.81 -1.60
N TRP A 47 8.20 -3.25 -1.91
CA TRP A 47 9.40 -3.45 -1.11
C TRP A 47 9.24 -2.89 0.31
N MET A 48 8.69 -1.68 0.45
CA MET A 48 8.41 -1.07 1.76
C MET A 48 7.41 -1.92 2.56
N GLN A 49 6.34 -2.36 1.93
CA GLN A 49 5.32 -3.19 2.58
C GLN A 49 5.88 -4.56 2.97
N ALA A 50 6.74 -5.18 2.14
CA ALA A 50 7.41 -6.42 2.50
C ALA A 50 8.30 -6.25 3.72
N LEU A 51 9.11 -5.18 3.79
CA LEU A 51 9.95 -4.91 4.96
C LEU A 51 9.13 -4.65 6.22
N LEU A 52 8.04 -3.87 6.13
CA LEU A 52 7.15 -3.62 7.27
C LEU A 52 6.48 -4.90 7.76
N ALA A 53 6.04 -5.77 6.85
CA ALA A 53 5.45 -7.06 7.20
C ALA A 53 6.46 -7.97 7.91
N LEU A 54 7.69 -8.05 7.39
CA LEU A 54 8.77 -8.83 7.99
C LEU A 54 9.14 -8.29 9.39
N GLU A 55 9.29 -6.97 9.53
CA GLU A 55 9.57 -6.33 10.82
C GLU A 55 8.44 -6.59 11.84
N HIS A 56 7.18 -6.53 11.43
CA HIS A 56 6.03 -6.84 12.29
C HIS A 56 6.08 -8.29 12.80
N LEU A 57 6.59 -9.22 11.97
CA LEU A 57 6.79 -10.62 12.33
C LEU A 57 8.12 -10.87 13.08
N GLY A 58 8.84 -9.82 13.45
CA GLY A 58 10.13 -9.93 14.18
C GLY A 58 11.31 -10.34 13.31
N LEU A 59 11.18 -10.26 11.98
CA LEU A 59 12.24 -10.63 11.04
C LEU A 59 12.98 -9.39 10.51
N GLU A 60 14.29 -9.54 10.26
CA GLU A 60 15.14 -8.50 9.69
C GLU A 60 15.96 -9.10 8.54
N PRO A 61 15.99 -8.45 7.33
CA PRO A 61 16.59 -9.07 6.16
C PRO A 61 18.03 -9.54 6.31
N VAL A 62 18.91 -8.76 6.93
CA VAL A 62 20.33 -9.14 7.07
C VAL A 62 20.49 -10.20 8.16
N ARG A 63 19.93 -9.96 9.35
CA ARG A 63 20.03 -10.87 10.48
C ARG A 63 19.47 -12.26 10.16
N ASP A 64 18.30 -12.29 9.50
CA ASP A 64 17.58 -13.54 9.19
C ASP A 64 17.94 -14.08 7.80
N ARG A 65 18.96 -13.49 7.12
CA ARG A 65 19.49 -13.90 5.81
C ARG A 65 18.42 -13.99 4.73
N LEU A 66 17.48 -13.03 4.71
CA LEU A 66 16.44 -12.97 3.69
C LEU A 66 17.02 -12.42 2.38
N HIS A 67 16.69 -13.08 1.26
CA HIS A 67 17.17 -12.68 -0.05
C HIS A 67 16.11 -11.86 -0.80
N ILE A 68 16.22 -10.54 -0.75
CA ILE A 68 15.31 -9.66 -1.50
C ILE A 68 15.59 -9.76 -2.99
N GLN A 69 14.59 -10.15 -3.78
CA GLN A 69 14.69 -10.32 -5.23
C GLN A 69 13.72 -9.40 -5.96
N VAL A 70 14.24 -8.62 -6.90
CA VAL A 70 13.41 -7.80 -7.79
C VAL A 70 12.87 -8.68 -8.90
N ILE A 71 11.55 -8.85 -8.95
CA ILE A 71 10.85 -9.70 -9.92
C ILE A 71 10.14 -8.86 -10.98
N GLY A 72 9.44 -7.81 -10.57
CA GLY A 72 8.64 -6.97 -11.45
C GLY A 72 7.20 -6.76 -10.96
N PRO A 73 6.26 -6.41 -11.85
CA PRO A 73 4.87 -6.11 -11.51
C PRO A 73 4.14 -7.24 -10.76
N LEU A 74 3.03 -6.87 -10.08
CA LEU A 74 2.23 -7.79 -9.25
C LEU A 74 1.88 -9.14 -9.90
N PRO A 75 1.47 -9.21 -11.19
CA PRO A 75 1.21 -10.50 -11.83
C PRO A 75 2.47 -11.40 -11.90
N GLN A 76 3.64 -10.79 -12.15
CA GLN A 76 4.90 -11.53 -12.20
C GLN A 76 5.31 -12.03 -10.80
N LEU A 77 5.05 -11.25 -9.74
CA LEU A 77 5.28 -11.68 -8.36
C LEU A 77 4.41 -12.89 -8.00
N ALA A 78 3.11 -12.87 -8.35
CA ALA A 78 2.23 -14.00 -8.13
C ALA A 78 2.71 -15.25 -8.88
N ASN A 79 3.04 -15.13 -10.17
CA ASN A 79 3.57 -16.22 -10.98
C ASN A 79 4.92 -16.75 -10.44
N ALA A 80 5.82 -15.87 -10.00
CA ALA A 80 7.11 -16.26 -9.43
C ALA A 80 6.94 -17.04 -8.10
N LEU A 81 5.95 -16.66 -7.29
CA LEU A 81 5.61 -17.39 -6.07
C LEU A 81 5.06 -18.80 -6.42
N GLU A 82 4.16 -18.89 -7.39
CA GLU A 82 3.59 -20.16 -7.86
C GLU A 82 4.66 -21.08 -8.47
N ALA A 83 5.55 -20.54 -9.28
CA ALA A 83 6.65 -21.27 -9.87
C ALA A 83 7.77 -21.65 -8.89
N GLY A 84 7.71 -21.13 -7.65
CA GLY A 84 8.75 -21.36 -6.65
C GLY A 84 10.06 -20.61 -6.92
N ALA A 85 10.06 -19.59 -7.77
CA ALA A 85 11.20 -18.70 -7.98
C ALA A 85 11.46 -17.81 -6.76
N ILE A 86 10.41 -17.43 -6.03
CA ILE A 86 10.45 -16.76 -4.73
C ILE A 86 9.67 -17.58 -3.71
N ASP A 87 9.93 -17.34 -2.44
CA ASP A 87 9.33 -18.11 -1.35
C ASP A 87 8.21 -17.34 -0.63
N VAL A 88 8.24 -16.01 -0.67
CA VAL A 88 7.27 -15.11 -0.05
C VAL A 88 7.21 -13.77 -0.81
N THR A 89 6.05 -13.17 -0.83
CA THR A 89 5.87 -11.81 -1.36
C THR A 89 4.63 -11.14 -0.75
N VAL A 90 4.48 -9.83 -0.95
CA VAL A 90 3.31 -9.06 -0.54
C VAL A 90 2.40 -8.84 -1.75
N LEU A 91 1.14 -9.22 -1.62
CA LEU A 91 0.14 -9.14 -2.68
C LEU A 91 -1.16 -8.47 -2.19
N PRO A 92 -1.81 -7.63 -3.02
CA PRO A 92 -3.17 -7.18 -2.73
C PRO A 92 -4.16 -8.33 -2.85
N THR A 93 -5.33 -8.20 -2.20
CA THR A 93 -6.35 -9.25 -2.07
C THR A 93 -6.75 -9.87 -3.42
N VAL A 94 -6.78 -9.11 -4.50
CA VAL A 94 -7.11 -9.61 -5.84
C VAL A 94 -6.14 -10.71 -6.33
N PHE A 95 -4.89 -10.70 -5.88
CA PHE A 95 -3.90 -11.73 -6.18
C PHE A 95 -3.73 -12.75 -5.04
N SER A 96 -3.85 -12.32 -3.78
CA SER A 96 -3.65 -13.21 -2.63
C SER A 96 -4.81 -14.18 -2.43
N GLN A 97 -6.05 -13.74 -2.67
CA GLN A 97 -7.24 -14.58 -2.44
C GLN A 97 -7.27 -15.86 -3.30
N PRO A 98 -7.00 -15.83 -4.61
CA PRO A 98 -6.91 -17.05 -5.41
C PRO A 98 -5.81 -18.02 -4.92
N LEU A 99 -4.68 -17.50 -4.46
CA LEU A 99 -3.59 -18.29 -3.89
C LEU A 99 -4.00 -18.92 -2.55
N LYS A 100 -4.67 -18.15 -1.67
CA LYS A 100 -5.20 -18.63 -0.39
C LYS A 100 -6.16 -19.82 -0.59
N VAL A 101 -7.08 -19.71 -1.54
CA VAL A 101 -8.01 -20.81 -1.90
C VAL A 101 -7.25 -22.06 -2.35
N ARG A 102 -6.09 -21.91 -2.98
CA ARG A 102 -5.21 -22.99 -3.44
C ARG A 102 -4.21 -23.48 -2.36
N GLY A 103 -4.38 -23.05 -1.10
CA GLY A 103 -3.58 -23.51 0.04
C GLY A 103 -2.24 -22.81 0.24
N TYR A 104 -2.02 -21.63 -0.37
CA TYR A 104 -0.86 -20.80 -0.08
C TYR A 104 -1.05 -20.09 1.27
N PRO A 105 -0.14 -20.26 2.24
CA PRO A 105 -0.26 -19.62 3.54
C PRO A 105 -0.19 -18.10 3.45
N VAL A 106 -1.06 -17.42 4.17
CA VAL A 106 -0.98 -15.99 4.45
C VAL A 106 -0.38 -15.84 5.85
N LEU A 107 0.88 -15.44 5.91
CA LEU A 107 1.60 -15.27 7.17
C LEU A 107 1.20 -14.01 7.93
N LEU A 108 0.72 -12.99 7.19
CA LEU A 108 0.24 -11.74 7.76
C LEU A 108 -0.80 -11.10 6.82
N GLU A 109 -2.00 -10.90 7.34
CA GLU A 109 -2.98 -9.98 6.74
C GLU A 109 -2.66 -8.58 7.29
N MET A 110 -1.93 -7.76 6.51
CA MET A 110 -1.41 -6.47 7.01
C MET A 110 -2.52 -5.49 7.39
N ARG A 111 -3.73 -5.66 6.83
CA ARG A 111 -4.91 -4.87 7.22
C ARG A 111 -5.24 -4.99 8.72
N ASN A 112 -4.95 -6.14 9.32
CA ASN A 112 -5.23 -6.44 10.72
C ASN A 112 -4.08 -6.03 11.65
N ALA A 113 -2.90 -5.75 11.09
CA ALA A 113 -1.69 -5.45 11.84
C ALA A 113 -1.57 -3.97 12.25
N ASN A 114 -2.45 -3.10 11.73
CA ASN A 114 -2.43 -1.64 11.97
C ASN A 114 -1.05 -0.99 11.77
N ILE A 115 -0.28 -1.46 10.79
CA ILE A 115 1.05 -0.92 10.48
C ILE A 115 0.87 0.44 9.80
N PRO A 116 1.33 1.54 10.39
CA PRO A 116 1.21 2.87 9.80
C PRO A 116 2.02 2.98 8.51
N LEU A 117 1.35 3.41 7.44
CA LEU A 117 1.96 3.58 6.14
C LEU A 117 1.20 4.65 5.37
N THR A 118 1.86 5.71 4.95
CA THR A 118 1.28 6.65 3.98
C THR A 118 1.37 6.01 2.60
N ASN A 119 0.26 5.43 2.14
CA ASN A 119 0.23 4.58 0.95
C ASN A 119 -0.27 5.35 -0.28
N THR A 120 -1.59 5.59 -0.40
CA THR A 120 -2.15 6.27 -1.57
C THR A 120 -2.45 7.72 -1.24
N SER A 121 -1.71 8.64 -1.85
CA SER A 121 -1.75 10.06 -1.53
C SER A 121 -1.98 10.94 -2.74
N LEU A 122 -2.67 12.05 -2.52
CA LEU A 122 -2.72 13.20 -3.41
C LEU A 122 -1.55 14.12 -3.08
N PHE A 123 -0.75 14.44 -4.08
CA PHE A 123 0.36 15.38 -3.93
C PHE A 123 0.38 16.39 -5.08
N ALA A 124 0.98 17.54 -4.82
CA ALA A 124 1.21 18.58 -5.81
C ALA A 124 2.61 19.17 -5.67
N LEU A 125 3.09 19.86 -6.70
CA LEU A 125 4.27 20.69 -6.60
C LEU A 125 4.02 21.81 -5.57
N LYS A 126 5.05 22.14 -4.77
CA LYS A 126 5.01 23.25 -3.82
C LYS A 126 4.56 24.55 -4.51
N GLU A 127 5.10 24.82 -5.70
CA GLU A 127 4.73 25.95 -6.54
C GLU A 127 3.23 25.95 -6.88
N THR A 128 2.64 24.81 -7.23
CA THR A 128 1.20 24.72 -7.51
C THR A 128 0.36 25.05 -6.27
N VAL A 129 0.81 24.59 -5.10
CA VAL A 129 0.13 24.89 -3.82
C VAL A 129 0.17 26.37 -3.49
N GLU A 130 1.29 27.04 -3.79
CA GLU A 130 1.50 28.47 -3.50
C GLU A 130 0.83 29.38 -4.54
N GLN A 131 0.91 29.05 -5.83
CA GLN A 131 0.41 29.90 -6.90
C GLN A 131 -1.05 29.63 -7.30
N SER A 132 -1.57 28.44 -6.97
CA SER A 132 -2.94 28.05 -7.37
C SER A 132 -3.73 27.40 -6.21
N PRO A 133 -3.83 28.08 -5.02
CA PRO A 133 -4.47 27.48 -3.85
C PRO A 133 -5.94 27.14 -4.10
N GLN A 134 -6.66 27.96 -4.89
CA GLN A 134 -8.07 27.66 -5.24
C GLN A 134 -8.23 26.39 -6.09
N LEU A 135 -7.24 26.05 -6.95
CA LEU A 135 -7.23 24.78 -7.69
C LEU A 135 -7.10 23.62 -6.73
N VAL A 136 -6.12 23.69 -5.82
CA VAL A 136 -5.86 22.65 -4.81
C VAL A 136 -7.09 22.47 -3.92
N GLU A 137 -7.69 23.55 -3.44
CA GLU A 137 -8.92 23.51 -2.64
C GLU A 137 -10.08 22.81 -3.39
N ARG A 138 -10.29 23.16 -4.67
CA ARG A 138 -11.34 22.51 -5.48
C ARG A 138 -11.10 21.00 -5.63
N VAL A 139 -9.86 20.57 -5.85
CA VAL A 139 -9.49 19.16 -5.96
C VAL A 139 -9.75 18.45 -4.63
N LEU A 140 -9.32 19.03 -3.51
CA LEU A 140 -9.54 18.46 -2.16
C LEU A 140 -11.04 18.39 -1.82
N LYS A 141 -11.82 19.44 -2.12
CA LYS A 141 -13.28 19.41 -1.96
C LYS A 141 -13.92 18.30 -2.81
N GLY A 142 -13.44 18.09 -4.04
CA GLY A 142 -13.88 17.00 -4.89
C GLY A 142 -13.58 15.63 -4.28
N LEU A 143 -12.36 15.45 -3.76
CA LEU A 143 -11.95 14.23 -3.06
C LEU A 143 -12.82 13.95 -1.83
N LEU A 144 -13.01 14.95 -0.97
CA LEU A 144 -13.83 14.81 0.26
C LEU A 144 -15.29 14.48 -0.07
N ARG A 145 -15.85 15.13 -1.09
CA ARG A 145 -17.22 14.81 -1.58
C ARG A 145 -17.31 13.39 -2.12
N ALA A 146 -16.30 12.92 -2.86
CA ALA A 146 -16.25 11.55 -3.36
C ALA A 146 -16.18 10.53 -2.21
N LEU A 147 -15.34 10.77 -1.21
CA LEU A 147 -15.27 9.93 -0.02
C LEU A 147 -16.61 9.91 0.74
N ALA A 148 -17.20 11.08 0.97
CA ALA A 148 -18.51 11.18 1.62
C ALA A 148 -19.60 10.43 0.84
N PHE A 149 -19.59 10.53 -0.51
CA PHE A 149 -20.50 9.80 -1.38
C PHE A 149 -20.33 8.30 -1.27
N ILE A 150 -19.09 7.79 -1.31
CA ILE A 150 -18.77 6.36 -1.20
C ILE A 150 -19.24 5.79 0.16
N TYR A 151 -19.04 6.55 1.24
CA TYR A 151 -19.39 6.11 2.59
C TYR A 151 -20.87 6.26 2.94
N HIS A 152 -21.65 6.98 2.13
CA HIS A 152 -23.08 7.15 2.40
C HIS A 152 -23.87 5.89 2.00
N PRO A 153 -24.57 5.22 2.93
CA PRO A 153 -25.24 3.93 2.65
C PRO A 153 -26.22 3.98 1.48
N GLY A 154 -26.93 5.11 1.32
CA GLY A 154 -27.89 5.31 0.23
C GLY A 154 -27.26 5.36 -1.17
N ASN A 155 -25.94 5.49 -1.26
CA ASN A 155 -25.22 5.54 -2.55
C ASN A 155 -24.60 4.20 -2.95
N ARG A 156 -24.77 3.15 -2.12
CA ARG A 156 -24.16 1.82 -2.33
C ARG A 156 -24.37 1.30 -3.75
N GLU A 157 -25.59 1.34 -4.23
CA GLU A 157 -25.93 0.86 -5.58
C GLU A 157 -25.21 1.65 -6.68
N ALA A 158 -25.23 2.97 -6.60
CA ALA A 158 -24.56 3.85 -7.58
C ALA A 158 -23.05 3.65 -7.59
N VAL A 159 -22.43 3.44 -6.41
CA VAL A 159 -21.00 3.13 -6.29
C VAL A 159 -20.69 1.76 -6.88
N SER A 160 -21.49 0.72 -6.52
CA SER A 160 -21.30 -0.65 -7.03
C SER A 160 -21.45 -0.70 -8.55
N GLN A 161 -22.45 -0.04 -9.12
CA GLN A 161 -22.62 0.06 -10.59
C GLN A 161 -21.43 0.76 -11.26
N THR A 162 -20.88 1.79 -10.62
CA THR A 162 -19.70 2.48 -11.12
C THR A 162 -18.46 1.58 -11.09
N LEU A 163 -18.29 0.81 -10.02
CA LEU A 163 -17.21 -0.17 -9.89
C LEU A 163 -17.37 -1.31 -10.92
N ALA A 164 -18.59 -1.85 -11.10
CA ALA A 164 -18.86 -2.87 -12.11
C ALA A 164 -18.38 -2.43 -13.50
N ARG A 165 -18.76 -1.21 -13.91
CA ARG A 165 -18.37 -0.64 -15.21
C ARG A 165 -16.86 -0.40 -15.32
N ARG A 166 -16.24 0.18 -14.29
CA ARG A 166 -14.83 0.56 -14.32
C ARG A 166 -13.89 -0.63 -14.23
N LEU A 167 -14.24 -1.62 -13.39
CA LEU A 167 -13.44 -2.83 -13.18
C LEU A 167 -13.81 -3.96 -14.15
N ARG A 168 -14.91 -3.82 -14.89
CA ARG A 168 -15.44 -4.83 -15.83
C ARG A 168 -15.72 -6.16 -15.11
N VAL A 169 -16.36 -6.08 -13.96
CA VAL A 169 -16.77 -7.23 -13.15
C VAL A 169 -18.31 -7.32 -13.09
N ASP A 170 -18.79 -8.49 -12.70
CA ASP A 170 -20.21 -8.72 -12.45
C ASP A 170 -20.68 -8.04 -11.14
N GLN A 171 -21.97 -8.14 -10.85
CA GLN A 171 -22.56 -7.54 -9.65
C GLN A 171 -21.90 -8.04 -8.36
N ARG A 172 -21.57 -9.32 -8.28
CA ARG A 172 -20.88 -9.89 -7.10
C ARG A 172 -19.49 -9.29 -6.93
N GLY A 173 -18.71 -9.23 -8.00
CA GLY A 173 -17.38 -8.60 -8.00
C GLY A 173 -17.43 -7.11 -7.64
N ALA A 174 -18.48 -6.40 -8.09
CA ALA A 174 -18.69 -4.99 -7.75
C ALA A 174 -19.01 -4.80 -6.26
N GLU A 175 -19.83 -5.66 -5.66
CA GLU A 175 -20.13 -5.64 -4.23
C GLU A 175 -18.90 -5.98 -3.37
N GLU A 176 -18.08 -6.93 -3.81
CA GLU A 176 -16.81 -7.25 -3.15
C GLU A 176 -15.83 -6.06 -3.23
N ALA A 177 -15.72 -5.42 -4.41
CA ALA A 177 -14.92 -4.22 -4.58
C ALA A 177 -15.41 -3.04 -3.74
N TYR A 178 -16.72 -2.85 -3.61
CA TYR A 178 -17.30 -1.82 -2.75
C TYR A 178 -16.94 -2.04 -1.27
N ARG A 179 -17.10 -3.26 -0.77
CA ARG A 179 -16.69 -3.60 0.62
C ARG A 179 -15.20 -3.37 0.83
N GLY A 180 -14.37 -3.81 -0.11
CA GLY A 180 -12.93 -3.57 -0.07
C GLY A 180 -12.57 -2.07 -0.08
N ALA A 181 -13.30 -1.25 -0.84
CA ALA A 181 -13.11 0.20 -0.83
C ALA A 181 -13.44 0.82 0.53
N LEU A 182 -14.53 0.40 1.19
CA LEU A 182 -14.88 0.89 2.53
C LEU A 182 -13.86 0.51 3.61
N GLU A 183 -13.21 -0.65 3.46
CA GLU A 183 -12.15 -1.09 4.37
C GLU A 183 -10.82 -0.37 4.11
N MET A 184 -10.53 -0.08 2.85
CA MET A 184 -9.25 0.48 2.40
C MET A 184 -9.16 2.00 2.58
N LEU A 185 -10.24 2.72 2.24
CA LEU A 185 -10.23 4.18 2.23
C LEU A 185 -10.37 4.75 3.65
N ASP A 186 -9.64 5.81 3.92
CA ASP A 186 -9.79 6.58 5.15
C ASP A 186 -10.88 7.66 4.98
N ARG A 187 -11.82 7.74 5.92
CA ARG A 187 -12.87 8.77 5.89
C ARG A 187 -12.32 10.18 6.03
N LYS A 188 -11.24 10.32 6.78
CA LYS A 188 -10.51 11.57 6.97
C LYS A 188 -9.14 11.40 6.33
N PRO A 189 -8.92 11.93 5.13
CA PRO A 189 -7.72 11.64 4.35
C PRO A 189 -6.51 12.47 4.80
N TYR A 190 -6.26 12.57 6.10
CA TYR A 190 -5.05 13.21 6.61
C TYR A 190 -3.84 12.30 6.42
N PRO A 191 -2.70 12.84 5.94
CA PRO A 191 -1.46 12.07 5.88
C PRO A 191 -1.03 11.58 7.26
N SER A 192 -0.67 10.30 7.37
CA SER A 192 -0.12 9.75 8.61
C SER A 192 1.34 10.16 8.76
N VAL A 193 1.63 10.99 9.76
CA VAL A 193 3.01 11.38 10.10
C VAL A 193 3.83 10.15 10.48
N GLU A 194 3.28 9.25 11.29
CA GLU A 194 3.93 7.98 11.66
C GLU A 194 4.19 7.10 10.43
N GLY A 195 3.21 7.00 9.52
CA GLY A 195 3.38 6.31 8.25
C GLY A 195 4.51 6.88 7.40
N LEU A 196 4.65 8.20 7.36
CA LEU A 196 5.74 8.88 6.65
C LEU A 196 7.09 8.67 7.34
N HIS A 197 7.15 8.61 8.68
CA HIS A 197 8.37 8.22 9.39
C HIS A 197 8.81 6.80 9.01
N ASN A 198 7.88 5.84 8.91
CA ASN A 198 8.17 4.50 8.42
C ASN A 198 8.71 4.52 6.99
N VAL A 199 8.06 5.26 6.09
CA VAL A 199 8.52 5.42 4.69
C VAL A 199 9.93 6.01 4.64
N ARG A 200 10.18 7.11 5.39
CA ARG A 200 11.50 7.76 5.46
C ARG A 200 12.57 6.79 5.96
N ARG A 201 12.32 6.10 7.07
CA ARG A 201 13.24 5.14 7.69
C ARG A 201 13.61 4.00 6.72
N LEU A 202 12.63 3.46 6.02
CA LEU A 202 12.89 2.39 5.06
C LEU A 202 13.63 2.87 3.82
N LEU A 203 13.23 4.01 3.25
CA LEU A 203 13.90 4.58 2.09
C LEU A 203 15.34 5.02 2.39
N ALA A 204 15.63 5.44 3.61
CA ALA A 204 16.99 5.78 4.05
C ALA A 204 17.97 4.61 3.97
N ARG A 205 17.48 3.36 4.01
CA ARG A 205 18.31 2.15 3.81
C ARG A 205 18.87 2.06 2.39
N SER A 206 18.14 2.54 1.39
CA SER A 206 18.56 2.53 -0.03
C SER A 206 19.08 3.89 -0.51
N ASN A 207 18.68 4.99 0.14
CA ASN A 207 19.09 6.35 -0.18
C ASN A 207 19.28 7.18 1.10
N PRO A 208 20.53 7.29 1.61
CA PRO A 208 20.81 8.01 2.86
C PRO A 208 20.35 9.49 2.87
N ARG A 209 20.23 10.14 1.70
CA ARG A 209 19.74 11.52 1.61
C ARG A 209 18.30 11.68 2.13
N VAL A 210 17.51 10.61 2.12
CA VAL A 210 16.14 10.63 2.62
C VAL A 210 16.08 10.76 4.15
N ALA A 211 17.14 10.34 4.87
CA ALA A 211 17.20 10.43 6.32
C ALA A 211 17.14 11.88 6.85
N THR A 212 17.60 12.85 6.06
CA THR A 212 17.65 14.27 6.44
C THR A 212 16.32 15.02 6.19
N ILE A 213 15.36 14.39 5.51
CA ILE A 213 14.07 15.02 5.20
C ILE A 213 13.23 15.10 6.49
N GLN A 214 12.76 16.30 6.82
CA GLN A 214 11.76 16.45 7.87
C GLN A 214 10.40 16.04 7.29
N VAL A 215 9.71 15.11 7.96
CA VAL A 215 8.45 14.54 7.48
C VAL A 215 7.37 15.61 7.39
N GLU A 216 7.37 16.53 8.33
CA GLU A 216 6.44 17.66 8.41
C GLU A 216 6.57 18.61 7.21
N ASP A 217 7.78 18.72 6.67
CA ASP A 217 8.04 19.59 5.50
C ASP A 217 7.45 19.04 4.21
N VAL A 218 7.12 17.74 4.13
CA VAL A 218 6.50 17.15 2.94
C VAL A 218 4.98 17.13 2.99
N ILE A 219 4.37 17.52 4.11
CA ILE A 219 2.92 17.61 4.28
C ILE A 219 2.47 19.07 4.14
N ASP A 220 1.33 19.29 3.54
CA ASP A 220 0.62 20.57 3.58
C ASP A 220 -0.83 20.35 4.00
N THR A 221 -1.17 20.79 5.21
CA THR A 221 -2.51 20.63 5.82
C THR A 221 -3.25 21.95 5.94
N ARG A 222 -2.78 23.02 5.28
CA ARG A 222 -3.40 24.37 5.37
C ARG A 222 -4.72 24.48 4.62
N ILE A 223 -5.11 23.45 3.85
CA ILE A 223 -6.25 23.46 2.95
C ILE A 223 -7.36 22.54 3.46
#